data_853924a459ad54431e77ba1fd99542e2
#
_entry.id   853924a459ad54431e77ba1fd99542e2
#
_cell.length_a   1.000
_cell.length_b   1.000
_cell.length_c   1.000
_cell.angle_alpha   90.00
_cell.angle_beta   90.00
_cell.angle_gamma   90.00
#
_symmetry.space_group_name_H-M   'P 1'
#
loop_
_entity.id
_entity.type
_entity.pdbx_description
1 polymer ?
#
loop_
_entity_poly.entity_id
_entity_poly.type
_entity_poly.pdbx_seq_one_letter_code
_entity_poly.pdbx_strand_id
1 'polypeptide(L)'
;MRQRWWSFAISVGTFAFLYVAAGSLTAQETTSSVLDGVYTDAQAARGADAYSQNCAVCHGATLGGLGEAPALVGPLFVSDFNGLTVGDLFDRIRTTMPLNAPSSLGRERYADILAFVLKSNGYPAGQRDLDGRSEFLNTIRFEATKAVP
;
A
#
# COMPACT_ATOMS: atom_id res chain seq x y z
N MET A 1 -32.22 40.07 -77.98
CA MET A 1 -31.59 40.26 -76.64
C MET A 1 -31.81 39.01 -75.81
N ARG A 2 -30.75 38.20 -75.59
CA ARG A 2 -30.83 36.90 -74.93
C ARG A 2 -30.23 37.06 -73.52
N GLN A 3 -31.05 36.96 -72.51
CA GLN A 3 -30.58 36.90 -71.10
C GLN A 3 -30.16 35.46 -70.77
N ARG A 4 -28.88 35.27 -70.38
CA ARG A 4 -28.33 34.00 -69.89
C ARG A 4 -28.44 34.01 -68.38
N TRP A 5 -29.25 33.10 -67.82
CA TRP A 5 -29.38 32.84 -66.39
C TRP A 5 -28.25 31.91 -65.95
N TRP A 6 -27.44 32.34 -65.04
CA TRP A 6 -26.42 31.53 -64.40
C TRP A 6 -27.00 30.93 -63.10
N SER A 7 -27.14 29.59 -63.13
CA SER A 7 -27.54 28.82 -61.97
C SER A 7 -26.30 28.60 -61.08
N PHE A 8 -26.25 29.22 -59.92
CA PHE A 8 -25.27 28.86 -58.92
C PHE A 8 -25.80 27.66 -58.13
N ALA A 9 -25.19 26.50 -58.32
CA ALA A 9 -25.39 25.34 -57.48
C ALA A 9 -24.62 25.52 -56.18
N ILE A 10 -25.34 25.71 -55.07
CA ILE A 10 -24.75 25.73 -53.71
C ILE A 10 -24.61 24.29 -53.29
N SER A 11 -23.37 23.79 -53.28
CA SER A 11 -23.02 22.50 -52.71
C SER A 11 -22.97 22.58 -51.21
N VAL A 12 -23.97 22.03 -50.53
CA VAL A 12 -23.99 21.91 -49.06
C VAL A 12 -23.10 20.71 -48.71
N GLY A 13 -21.86 21.03 -48.33
CA GLY A 13 -20.91 20.05 -47.77
C GLY A 13 -21.31 19.64 -46.36
N THR A 14 -21.78 18.41 -46.19
CA THR A 14 -22.07 17.81 -44.90
C THR A 14 -20.76 17.47 -44.20
N PHE A 15 -20.29 18.32 -43.28
CA PHE A 15 -19.18 17.99 -42.41
C PHE A 15 -19.70 17.03 -41.31
N ALA A 16 -19.43 15.75 -41.44
CA ALA A 16 -19.65 14.79 -40.39
C ALA A 16 -18.57 14.99 -39.31
N PHE A 17 -18.94 15.62 -38.19
CA PHE A 17 -18.11 15.68 -37.01
C PHE A 17 -18.06 14.30 -36.36
N LEU A 18 -16.94 13.57 -36.56
CA LEU A 18 -16.61 12.38 -35.76
C LEU A 18 -16.28 12.82 -34.33
N TYR A 19 -17.24 12.71 -33.42
CA TYR A 19 -17.00 12.80 -31.99
C TYR A 19 -16.23 11.56 -31.55
N VAL A 20 -14.92 11.68 -31.42
CA VAL A 20 -14.11 10.71 -30.69
C VAL A 20 -14.39 10.91 -29.21
N ALA A 21 -15.22 10.05 -28.64
CA ALA A 21 -15.41 9.98 -27.20
C ALA A 21 -14.09 9.50 -26.60
N ALA A 22 -13.26 10.42 -26.10
CA ALA A 22 -12.12 10.12 -25.25
C ALA A 22 -12.68 9.54 -23.95
N GLY A 23 -12.81 8.22 -23.87
CA GLY A 23 -13.10 7.52 -22.62
C GLY A 23 -11.96 7.80 -21.64
N SER A 24 -12.22 8.59 -20.61
CA SER A 24 -11.30 8.73 -19.49
C SER A 24 -11.18 7.36 -18.83
N LEU A 25 -10.08 6.66 -19.09
CA LEU A 25 -9.64 5.52 -18.29
C LEU A 25 -9.30 6.08 -16.90
N THR A 26 -10.28 6.13 -16.01
CA THR A 26 -10.00 6.27 -14.59
C THR A 26 -9.24 5.01 -14.20
N ALA A 27 -7.93 5.13 -14.00
CA ALA A 27 -7.15 4.11 -13.33
C ALA A 27 -7.79 3.95 -11.94
N GLN A 28 -8.51 2.87 -11.76
CA GLN A 28 -9.03 2.48 -10.46
C GLN A 28 -7.79 2.11 -9.65
N GLU A 29 -7.43 2.93 -8.67
CA GLU A 29 -6.38 2.58 -7.71
C GLU A 29 -6.86 1.31 -7.00
N THR A 30 -6.30 0.18 -7.40
CA THR A 30 -6.57 -1.09 -6.75
C THR A 30 -5.93 -1.02 -5.37
N THR A 31 -6.73 -0.80 -4.36
CA THR A 31 -6.31 -0.86 -2.96
C THR A 31 -5.86 -2.30 -2.70
N SER A 32 -4.57 -2.51 -2.46
CA SER A 32 -4.04 -3.82 -2.09
C SER A 32 -4.27 -4.09 -0.60
N SER A 33 -4.23 -5.36 -0.23
CA SER A 33 -4.37 -5.83 1.15
C SER A 33 -3.09 -6.52 1.60
N VAL A 34 -2.83 -6.54 2.91
CA VAL A 34 -1.78 -7.38 3.50
C VAL A 34 -1.93 -8.86 3.13
N LEU A 35 -3.12 -9.28 2.71
CA LEU A 35 -3.44 -10.63 2.27
C LEU A 35 -3.02 -10.93 0.82
N ASP A 36 -2.55 -9.93 0.08
CA ASP A 36 -2.15 -10.07 -1.32
C ASP A 36 -0.65 -10.29 -1.52
N GLY A 37 0.11 -10.48 -0.42
CA GLY A 37 1.55 -10.70 -0.50
C GLY A 37 2.34 -9.44 -0.82
N VAL A 38 2.36 -8.50 0.11
CA VAL A 38 2.92 -7.15 -0.06
C VAL A 38 4.41 -7.02 0.33
N TYR A 39 5.05 -8.09 0.76
CA TYR A 39 6.47 -8.16 1.13
C TYR A 39 7.09 -9.47 0.61
N THR A 40 8.42 -9.59 0.61
CA THR A 40 9.10 -10.85 0.26
C THR A 40 9.62 -11.59 1.50
N ASP A 41 9.79 -12.92 1.40
CA ASP A 41 10.45 -13.71 2.46
C ASP A 41 11.85 -13.21 2.76
N ALA A 42 12.59 -12.78 1.74
CA ALA A 42 13.93 -12.22 1.92
C ALA A 42 13.90 -10.92 2.73
N GLN A 43 12.89 -10.07 2.48
CA GLN A 43 12.68 -8.85 3.25
C GLN A 43 12.33 -9.16 4.70
N ALA A 44 11.42 -10.08 4.94
CA ALA A 44 11.06 -10.50 6.29
C ALA A 44 12.25 -11.10 7.06
N ALA A 45 13.18 -11.80 6.38
CA ALA A 45 14.40 -12.29 7.00
C ALA A 45 15.32 -11.13 7.45
N ARG A 46 15.56 -10.12 6.59
CA ARG A 46 16.30 -8.91 7.00
C ARG A 46 15.59 -8.18 8.15
N GLY A 47 14.26 -8.18 8.13
CA GLY A 47 13.43 -7.63 9.19
C GLY A 47 13.58 -8.35 10.52
N ALA A 48 13.71 -9.68 10.53
CA ALA A 48 13.97 -10.45 11.73
C ALA A 48 15.31 -10.08 12.40
N ASP A 49 16.36 -9.90 11.58
CA ASP A 49 17.68 -9.45 12.09
C ASP A 49 17.59 -8.03 12.67
N ALA A 50 16.92 -7.11 11.96
CA ALA A 50 16.74 -5.75 12.42
C ALA A 50 15.86 -5.67 13.68
N TYR A 51 14.81 -6.49 13.77
CA TYR A 51 13.95 -6.61 14.94
C TYR A 51 14.72 -7.09 16.17
N SER A 52 15.53 -8.14 16.01
CA SER A 52 16.33 -8.70 17.11
C SER A 52 17.26 -7.68 17.75
N GLN A 53 17.81 -6.78 16.94
CA GLN A 53 18.75 -5.75 17.38
C GLN A 53 18.09 -4.52 18.01
N ASN A 54 16.85 -4.17 17.60
CA ASN A 54 16.26 -2.88 17.95
C ASN A 54 14.93 -2.97 18.72
N CYS A 55 14.23 -4.12 18.69
CA CYS A 55 12.85 -4.23 19.19
C CYS A 55 12.70 -5.36 20.23
N ALA A 56 13.43 -6.47 20.07
CA ALA A 56 13.24 -7.68 20.85
C ALA A 56 13.50 -7.49 22.36
N VAL A 57 14.33 -6.52 22.73
CA VAL A 57 14.62 -6.21 24.15
C VAL A 57 13.36 -5.82 24.93
N CYS A 58 12.40 -5.19 24.26
CA CYS A 58 11.12 -4.78 24.87
C CYS A 58 9.94 -5.66 24.41
N HIS A 59 9.87 -5.99 23.12
CA HIS A 59 8.72 -6.74 22.57
C HIS A 59 8.91 -8.27 22.61
N GLY A 60 10.03 -8.78 23.16
CA GLY A 60 10.35 -10.18 23.24
C GLY A 60 10.81 -10.76 21.88
N ALA A 61 11.62 -11.83 21.94
CA ALA A 61 12.15 -12.49 20.74
C ALA A 61 11.04 -13.12 19.86
N THR A 62 9.90 -13.46 20.46
CA THR A 62 8.74 -14.06 19.80
C THR A 62 7.63 -13.03 19.50
N LEU A 63 7.91 -11.75 19.61
CA LEU A 63 6.95 -10.64 19.45
C LEU A 63 5.77 -10.67 20.45
N GLY A 64 5.86 -11.46 21.52
CA GLY A 64 4.79 -11.66 22.49
C GLY A 64 4.63 -10.53 23.52
N GLY A 65 5.49 -9.51 23.45
CA GLY A 65 5.54 -8.43 24.44
C GLY A 65 6.28 -8.84 25.71
N LEU A 66 6.79 -7.86 26.45
CA LEU A 66 7.39 -8.01 27.79
C LEU A 66 7.03 -6.82 28.66
N GLY A 67 6.57 -7.07 29.91
CA GLY A 67 6.18 -5.98 30.81
C GLY A 67 5.12 -5.07 30.20
N GLU A 68 5.41 -3.78 30.06
CA GLU A 68 4.51 -2.78 29.48
C GLU A 68 4.51 -2.77 27.94
N ALA A 69 5.50 -3.41 27.29
CA ALA A 69 5.55 -3.45 25.83
C ALA A 69 4.53 -4.45 25.29
N PRO A 70 3.60 -4.02 24.40
CA PRO A 70 2.54 -4.88 23.90
C PRO A 70 3.08 -5.97 22.98
N ALA A 71 2.32 -7.05 22.82
CA ALA A 71 2.55 -8.04 21.80
C ALA A 71 2.40 -7.40 20.39
N LEU A 72 3.24 -7.83 19.46
CA LEU A 72 3.20 -7.44 18.05
C LEU A 72 2.68 -8.59 17.16
N VAL A 73 2.14 -9.63 17.78
CA VAL A 73 1.51 -10.77 17.13
C VAL A 73 0.22 -11.15 17.84
N GLY A 74 -0.64 -11.87 17.12
CA GLY A 74 -1.84 -12.46 17.64
C GLY A 74 -3.10 -11.59 17.46
N PRO A 75 -4.25 -12.10 17.95
CA PRO A 75 -5.55 -11.53 17.63
C PRO A 75 -5.73 -10.07 18.08
N LEU A 76 -5.16 -9.68 19.20
CA LEU A 76 -5.27 -8.29 19.70
C LEU A 76 -4.51 -7.33 18.77
N PHE A 77 -3.26 -7.65 18.41
CA PHE A 77 -2.49 -6.85 17.48
C PHE A 77 -3.20 -6.72 16.13
N VAL A 78 -3.69 -7.83 15.58
CA VAL A 78 -4.41 -7.83 14.31
C VAL A 78 -5.70 -7.01 14.40
N SER A 79 -6.43 -7.10 15.51
CA SER A 79 -7.66 -6.32 15.74
C SER A 79 -7.39 -4.82 15.82
N ASP A 80 -6.30 -4.41 16.48
CA ASP A 80 -5.95 -2.99 16.67
C ASP A 80 -5.65 -2.27 15.35
N PHE A 81 -5.15 -3.01 14.35
CA PHE A 81 -4.81 -2.45 13.03
C PHE A 81 -5.82 -2.79 11.93
N ASN A 82 -6.78 -3.66 12.20
CA ASN A 82 -7.79 -4.06 11.22
C ASN A 82 -8.61 -2.85 10.73
N GLY A 83 -8.62 -2.65 9.42
CA GLY A 83 -9.31 -1.53 8.78
C GLY A 83 -8.46 -0.26 8.60
N LEU A 84 -7.29 -0.18 9.23
CA LEU A 84 -6.30 0.86 9.00
C LEU A 84 -5.47 0.55 7.74
N THR A 85 -4.51 1.39 7.44
CA THR A 85 -3.52 1.13 6.38
C THR A 85 -2.21 0.59 6.96
N VAL A 86 -1.43 -0.08 6.12
CA VAL A 86 -0.04 -0.45 6.48
C VAL A 86 0.80 0.80 6.75
N GLY A 87 0.46 1.93 6.10
CA GLY A 87 1.08 3.22 6.34
C GLY A 87 0.84 3.74 7.76
N ASP A 88 -0.37 3.58 8.30
CA ASP A 88 -0.68 3.97 9.69
C ASP A 88 0.20 3.20 10.69
N LEU A 89 0.34 1.88 10.50
CA LEU A 89 1.21 1.05 11.32
C LEU A 89 2.69 1.43 11.13
N PHE A 90 3.13 1.63 9.91
CA PHE A 90 4.50 2.03 9.58
C PHE A 90 4.87 3.37 10.24
N ASP A 91 4.03 4.39 10.09
CA ASP A 91 4.28 5.71 10.64
C ASP A 91 4.25 5.67 12.18
N ARG A 92 3.35 4.90 12.79
CA ARG A 92 3.36 4.68 14.23
C ARG A 92 4.69 4.07 14.69
N ILE A 93 5.13 2.96 14.08
CA ILE A 93 6.41 2.34 14.44
C ILE A 93 7.56 3.34 14.25
N ARG A 94 7.64 3.97 13.08
CA ARG A 94 8.74 4.87 12.74
C ARG A 94 8.83 6.08 13.66
N THR A 95 7.71 6.66 14.04
CA THR A 95 7.70 7.91 14.84
C THR A 95 7.79 7.68 16.35
N THR A 96 7.50 6.48 16.84
CA THR A 96 7.47 6.20 18.28
C THR A 96 8.49 5.15 18.72
N MET A 97 9.08 4.39 17.81
CA MET A 97 9.98 3.27 18.10
C MET A 97 11.34 3.39 17.39
N PRO A 98 12.42 2.83 17.96
CA PRO A 98 12.53 2.33 19.33
C PRO A 98 12.25 3.43 20.35
N LEU A 99 11.64 3.11 21.49
CA LEU A 99 11.17 4.11 22.46
C LEU A 99 12.29 5.05 22.97
N ASN A 100 13.51 4.54 23.08
CA ASN A 100 14.70 5.30 23.50
C ASN A 100 15.36 6.09 22.36
N ALA A 101 14.95 5.86 21.09
CA ALA A 101 15.51 6.52 19.91
C ALA A 101 14.50 6.53 18.75
N PRO A 102 13.34 7.20 18.86
CA PRO A 102 12.36 7.28 17.80
C PRO A 102 12.94 7.82 16.49
N SER A 103 12.51 7.30 15.37
CA SER A 103 12.96 7.67 14.02
C SER A 103 14.44 7.40 13.71
N SER A 104 15.17 6.68 14.58
CA SER A 104 16.60 6.44 14.42
C SER A 104 16.97 5.48 13.30
N LEU A 105 16.04 4.63 12.86
CA LEU A 105 16.26 3.69 11.75
C LEU A 105 15.85 4.33 10.42
N GLY A 106 16.52 3.94 9.34
CA GLY A 106 16.11 4.32 8.00
C GLY A 106 14.76 3.70 7.62
N ARG A 107 14.03 4.35 6.70
CA ARG A 107 12.71 3.88 6.23
C ARG A 107 12.72 2.43 5.75
N GLU A 108 13.74 2.04 5.00
CA GLU A 108 13.89 0.66 4.51
C GLU A 108 13.98 -0.33 5.66
N ARG A 109 14.72 -0.01 6.72
CA ARG A 109 14.85 -0.88 7.88
C ARG A 109 13.54 -1.01 8.66
N TYR A 110 12.74 0.07 8.76
CA TYR A 110 11.39 -0.01 9.33
C TYR A 110 10.46 -0.87 8.45
N ALA A 111 10.57 -0.77 7.12
CA ALA A 111 9.80 -1.60 6.19
C ALA A 111 10.19 -3.08 6.29
N ASP A 112 11.48 -3.39 6.44
CA ASP A 112 11.96 -4.74 6.69
C ASP A 112 11.40 -5.32 8.01
N ILE A 113 11.45 -4.53 9.10
CA ILE A 113 10.87 -4.93 10.40
C ILE A 113 9.35 -5.16 10.25
N LEU A 114 8.65 -4.28 9.54
CA LEU A 114 7.21 -4.44 9.31
C LEU A 114 6.90 -5.70 8.51
N ALA A 115 7.69 -6.04 7.49
CA ALA A 115 7.57 -7.29 6.75
C ALA A 115 7.73 -8.52 7.67
N PHE A 116 8.67 -8.48 8.63
CA PHE A 116 8.81 -9.53 9.63
C PHE A 116 7.60 -9.62 10.56
N VAL A 117 7.04 -8.49 11.02
CA VAL A 117 5.83 -8.47 11.85
C VAL A 117 4.63 -9.05 11.08
N LEU A 118 4.45 -8.67 9.80
CA LEU A 118 3.39 -9.23 8.94
C LEU A 118 3.55 -10.75 8.79
N LYS A 119 4.77 -11.23 8.49
CA LYS A 119 5.07 -12.66 8.41
C LYS A 119 4.75 -13.39 9.70
N SER A 120 5.13 -12.82 10.84
CA SER A 120 4.90 -13.40 12.17
C SER A 120 3.43 -13.49 12.55
N ASN A 121 2.58 -12.66 11.91
CA ASN A 121 1.12 -12.72 12.03
C ASN A 121 0.46 -13.61 10.95
N GLY A 122 1.24 -14.35 10.14
CA GLY A 122 0.74 -15.31 9.16
C GLY A 122 0.27 -14.70 7.84
N TYR A 123 0.56 -13.44 7.57
CA TYR A 123 0.28 -12.84 6.25
C TYR A 123 1.20 -13.43 5.17
N PRO A 124 0.71 -13.62 3.94
CA PRO A 124 1.48 -14.26 2.87
C PRO A 124 2.60 -13.35 2.36
N ALA A 125 3.73 -13.97 2.00
CA ALA A 125 4.77 -13.30 1.23
C ALA A 125 4.37 -13.19 -0.25
N GLY A 126 4.88 -12.16 -0.94
CA GLY A 126 4.73 -11.91 -2.37
C GLY A 126 6.07 -11.85 -3.10
N GLN A 127 6.07 -11.15 -4.23
CA GLN A 127 7.21 -11.12 -5.15
C GLN A 127 8.01 -9.82 -5.10
N ARG A 128 7.57 -8.82 -4.35
CA ARG A 128 8.22 -7.51 -4.24
C ARG A 128 8.35 -7.12 -2.78
N ASP A 129 9.44 -6.44 -2.45
CA ASP A 129 9.66 -5.89 -1.14
C ASP A 129 8.64 -4.79 -0.85
N LEU A 130 8.22 -4.70 0.39
CA LEU A 130 7.38 -3.64 0.91
C LEU A 130 8.15 -2.32 0.85
N ASP A 131 7.64 -1.36 0.11
CA ASP A 131 8.25 -0.04 -0.04
C ASP A 131 8.05 0.79 1.23
N GLY A 132 9.10 1.42 1.74
CA GLY A 132 9.06 2.26 2.94
C GLY A 132 8.47 3.66 2.74
N ARG A 133 7.90 3.98 1.58
CA ARG A 133 7.27 5.28 1.30
C ARG A 133 5.83 5.30 1.78
N SER A 134 5.49 6.30 2.59
CA SER A 134 4.14 6.39 3.20
C SER A 134 3.03 6.47 2.16
N GLU A 135 3.24 7.18 1.03
CA GLU A 135 2.27 7.28 -0.05
C GLU A 135 1.91 5.92 -0.66
N PHE A 136 2.88 5.00 -0.73
CA PHE A 136 2.64 3.64 -1.19
C PHE A 136 1.97 2.79 -0.09
N LEU A 137 2.48 2.87 1.14
CA LEU A 137 1.96 2.07 2.26
C LEU A 137 0.51 2.42 2.62
N ASN A 138 0.10 3.67 2.39
CA ASN A 138 -1.27 4.12 2.62
C ASN A 138 -2.29 3.53 1.62
N THR A 139 -1.83 2.93 0.52
CA THR A 139 -2.70 2.22 -0.42
C THR A 139 -2.94 0.74 -0.04
N ILE A 140 -2.23 0.24 0.98
CA ILE A 140 -2.32 -1.15 1.43
C ILE A 140 -3.19 -1.20 2.69
N ARG A 141 -4.29 -1.93 2.63
CA ARG A 141 -5.18 -2.11 3.79
C ARG A 141 -4.65 -3.21 4.71
N PHE A 142 -4.70 -2.94 6.00
CA PHE A 142 -4.47 -3.97 7.01
C PHE A 142 -5.80 -4.66 7.31
N GLU A 143 -5.92 -5.92 6.94
CA GLU A 143 -7.15 -6.70 7.05
C GLU A 143 -6.89 -8.01 7.79
N ALA A 144 -7.72 -8.31 8.79
CA ALA A 144 -7.61 -9.55 9.55
C ALA A 144 -7.99 -10.78 8.71
N THR A 145 -8.96 -10.61 7.82
CA THR A 145 -9.45 -11.64 6.90
C THR A 145 -9.82 -10.99 5.57
N LYS A 146 -9.77 -11.78 4.49
CA LYS A 146 -10.22 -11.29 3.19
C LYS A 146 -11.72 -11.03 3.25
N ALA A 147 -12.15 -9.83 2.85
CA ALA A 147 -13.59 -9.55 2.71
C ALA A 147 -14.20 -10.58 1.75
N VAL A 148 -15.25 -11.27 2.20
CA VAL A 148 -16.03 -12.15 1.34
C VAL A 148 -16.92 -11.23 0.48
N PRO A 149 -16.89 -11.35 -0.86
CA PRO A 149 -17.69 -10.52 -1.76
C PRO A 149 -19.18 -10.78 -1.63
#